data_2f971f04a687b5b4146aaf2f31cca417
#
_entry.id   2f971f04a687b5b4146aaf2f31cca417
#
_cell.length_a   1.000
_cell.length_b   1.000
_cell.length_c   1.000
_cell.angle_alpha   90.00
_cell.angle_beta   90.00
_cell.angle_gamma   90.00
#
_symmetry.space_group_name_H-M   'P 1'
#
loop_
_entity.id
_entity.type
_entity.pdbx_description
1 polymer ?
#
loop_
_entity_poly.entity_id
_entity_poly.type
_entity_poly.pdbx_seq_one_letter_code
_entity_poly.pdbx_strand_id
1 'polypeptide(L)'
;MLIDELPWTEVEKLFKKGVAIIPIGSTEQHGPHLPLGVDTFYAHEYAKRVGEKLKIAVCPAVPYSVSGYNFPYPTITIEPETLINYLKDICRSLKFFGVKKVFFFVGHGGENVPVVDTAEYIIARDLEIQLKSIYPWTFLPKEEYESMNEDWHAGRTETAEMLYLKENLVKKSKIKKSNVPKPMEFSQSYRLQKRDKRNGVLGDPSKATKELGKKNFEFAVGEIVKKLKTLI
;
A
#
# COMPACT_ATOMS: atom_id res chain seq x y z
N MET A 1 2.06 15.63 -5.60
CA MET A 1 1.55 16.80 -4.84
C MET A 1 0.18 16.42 -4.30
N LEU A 2 -0.01 16.47 -3.00
CA LEU A 2 -1.24 16.06 -2.32
C LEU A 2 -2.36 17.06 -2.65
N ILE A 3 -3.46 16.57 -3.26
CA ILE A 3 -4.55 17.46 -3.73
C ILE A 3 -5.43 17.98 -2.59
N ASP A 4 -5.48 17.28 -1.47
CA ASP A 4 -6.21 17.69 -0.25
C ASP A 4 -5.52 18.81 0.55
N GLU A 5 -4.26 19.12 0.22
CA GLU A 5 -3.51 20.24 0.77
C GLU A 5 -3.55 21.49 -0.14
N LEU A 6 -4.25 21.44 -1.29
CA LEU A 6 -4.24 22.48 -2.32
C LEU A 6 -5.64 23.04 -2.58
N PRO A 7 -5.76 24.35 -2.88
CA PRO A 7 -7.01 24.92 -3.35
C PRO A 7 -7.37 24.37 -4.74
N TRP A 8 -8.66 24.28 -5.04
CA TRP A 8 -9.16 23.67 -6.28
C TRP A 8 -8.54 24.26 -7.57
N THR A 9 -8.17 25.53 -7.57
CA THR A 9 -7.53 26.21 -8.73
C THR A 9 -6.13 25.68 -9.06
N GLU A 10 -5.42 25.16 -8.06
CA GLU A 10 -4.12 24.50 -8.24
C GLU A 10 -4.31 23.01 -8.63
N VAL A 11 -5.30 22.35 -8.02
CA VAL A 11 -5.66 20.97 -8.35
C VAL A 11 -6.09 20.86 -9.81
N GLU A 12 -6.88 21.81 -10.33
CA GLU A 12 -7.27 21.85 -11.75
C GLU A 12 -6.07 21.87 -12.68
N LYS A 13 -5.02 22.64 -12.36
CA LYS A 13 -3.78 22.67 -13.14
C LYS A 13 -3.05 21.32 -13.12
N LEU A 14 -3.10 20.62 -12.00
CA LEU A 14 -2.50 19.28 -11.89
C LEU A 14 -3.28 18.26 -12.72
N PHE A 15 -4.61 18.27 -12.67
CA PHE A 15 -5.47 17.36 -13.45
C PHE A 15 -5.33 17.57 -14.95
N LYS A 16 -5.12 18.81 -15.42
CA LYS A 16 -4.80 19.11 -16.84
C LYS A 16 -3.55 18.42 -17.36
N LYS A 17 -2.66 17.91 -16.48
CA LYS A 17 -1.54 17.04 -16.89
C LYS A 17 -2.00 15.63 -17.28
N GLY A 18 -3.24 15.28 -16.99
CA GLY A 18 -3.85 14.02 -17.36
C GLY A 18 -3.42 12.81 -16.54
N VAL A 19 -2.70 13.00 -15.43
CA VAL A 19 -2.15 11.90 -14.59
C VAL A 19 -2.44 12.12 -13.12
N ALA A 20 -2.87 11.04 -12.42
CA ALA A 20 -3.07 11.05 -10.97
C ALA A 20 -2.60 9.73 -10.32
N ILE A 21 -2.27 9.80 -9.03
CA ILE A 21 -1.97 8.65 -8.17
C ILE A 21 -3.08 8.54 -7.13
N ILE A 22 -3.57 7.31 -6.89
CA ILE A 22 -4.48 6.96 -5.80
C ILE A 22 -3.75 5.97 -4.88
N PRO A 23 -3.36 6.36 -3.66
CA PRO A 23 -2.81 5.43 -2.68
C PRO A 23 -3.93 4.55 -2.12
N ILE A 24 -3.68 3.23 -2.02
CA ILE A 24 -4.62 2.25 -1.49
C ILE A 24 -3.91 1.47 -0.38
N GLY A 25 -4.38 1.61 0.84
CA GLY A 25 -3.88 0.90 2.00
C GLY A 25 -4.94 0.01 2.64
N SER A 26 -4.75 -0.27 3.93
CA SER A 26 -5.74 -0.91 4.78
C SER A 26 -5.68 -0.37 6.20
N THR A 27 -6.66 -0.77 7.01
CA THR A 27 -6.68 -0.56 8.46
C THR A 27 -6.77 -1.92 9.12
N GLU A 28 -5.63 -2.55 9.34
CA GLU A 28 -5.52 -3.94 9.81
C GLU A 28 -4.44 -4.13 10.87
N GLN A 29 -4.55 -5.23 11.60
CA GLN A 29 -3.53 -5.60 12.59
C GLN A 29 -2.14 -5.74 11.95
N HIS A 30 -1.12 -5.26 12.61
CA HIS A 30 0.30 -5.44 12.26
C HIS A 30 1.12 -5.81 13.51
N GLY A 31 0.67 -6.85 14.21
CA GLY A 31 1.31 -7.28 15.45
C GLY A 31 1.17 -6.24 16.59
N PRO A 32 1.80 -6.51 17.74
CA PRO A 32 1.68 -5.64 18.92
C PRO A 32 2.55 -4.38 18.85
N HIS A 33 3.42 -4.25 17.84
CA HIS A 33 4.44 -3.21 17.76
C HIS A 33 4.16 -2.14 16.72
N LEU A 34 3.31 -2.41 15.73
CA LEU A 34 2.95 -1.47 14.67
C LEU A 34 1.49 -0.99 14.80
N PRO A 35 1.16 0.20 14.28
CA PRO A 35 -0.21 0.69 14.26
C PRO A 35 -1.05 -0.03 13.19
N LEU A 36 -2.38 0.08 13.25
CA LEU A 36 -3.28 -0.53 12.25
C LEU A 36 -3.18 0.10 10.85
N GLY A 37 -2.64 1.31 10.74
CA GLY A 37 -2.59 2.05 9.48
C GLY A 37 -1.29 1.87 8.69
N VAL A 38 -0.48 0.83 8.94
CA VAL A 38 0.81 0.60 8.26
C VAL A 38 0.67 0.72 6.75
N ASP A 39 -0.22 -0.03 6.15
CA ASP A 39 -0.40 -0.09 4.70
C ASP A 39 -0.85 1.24 4.11
N THR A 40 -1.70 1.97 4.85
CA THR A 40 -2.15 3.31 4.45
C THR A 40 -1.00 4.31 4.49
N PHE A 41 -0.18 4.29 5.56
CA PHE A 41 1.00 5.16 5.65
C PHE A 41 2.02 4.82 4.56
N TYR A 42 2.23 3.53 4.32
CA TYR A 42 3.12 3.03 3.29
C TYR A 42 2.69 3.53 1.90
N ALA A 43 1.45 3.23 1.49
CA ALA A 43 0.91 3.68 0.21
C ALA A 43 0.98 5.20 0.04
N HIS A 44 0.59 5.94 1.09
CA HIS A 44 0.59 7.41 1.10
C HIS A 44 2.00 7.98 0.91
N GLU A 45 2.98 7.53 1.69
CA GLU A 45 4.34 8.09 1.64
C GLU A 45 5.05 7.79 0.32
N TYR A 46 4.87 6.58 -0.24
CA TYR A 46 5.37 6.26 -1.58
C TYR A 46 4.72 7.12 -2.65
N ALA A 47 3.39 7.23 -2.65
CA ALA A 47 2.65 8.05 -3.60
C ALA A 47 3.04 9.54 -3.51
N LYS A 48 3.12 10.07 -2.29
CA LYS A 48 3.53 11.45 -2.01
C LYS A 48 4.92 11.73 -2.60
N ARG A 49 5.92 10.90 -2.22
CA ARG A 49 7.30 11.10 -2.66
C ARG A 49 7.47 11.00 -4.18
N VAL A 50 6.79 10.04 -4.81
CA VAL A 50 6.80 9.88 -6.26
C VAL A 50 6.05 11.02 -6.93
N GLY A 51 4.88 11.39 -6.42
CA GLY A 51 4.09 12.51 -6.94
C GLY A 51 4.81 13.86 -6.87
N GLU A 52 5.59 14.10 -5.81
CA GLU A 52 6.46 15.28 -5.69
C GLU A 52 7.55 15.30 -6.76
N LYS A 53 8.28 14.17 -6.94
CA LYS A 53 9.36 14.05 -7.93
C LYS A 53 8.87 14.17 -9.37
N LEU A 54 7.65 13.69 -9.67
CA LEU A 54 7.04 13.75 -11.00
C LEU A 54 6.14 14.97 -11.18
N LYS A 55 5.85 15.73 -10.14
CA LYS A 55 4.95 16.90 -10.13
C LYS A 55 3.55 16.56 -10.64
N ILE A 56 2.99 15.42 -10.22
CA ILE A 56 1.64 14.94 -10.57
C ILE A 56 0.71 14.94 -9.35
N ALA A 57 -0.61 14.87 -9.61
CA ALA A 57 -1.63 14.83 -8.59
C ALA A 57 -1.54 13.53 -7.76
N VAL A 58 -1.69 13.65 -6.45
CA VAL A 58 -1.81 12.51 -5.53
C VAL A 58 -3.08 12.69 -4.71
N CYS A 59 -4.00 11.76 -4.84
CA CYS A 59 -5.25 11.74 -4.09
C CYS A 59 -5.01 11.37 -2.62
N PRO A 60 -5.94 11.73 -1.70
CA PRO A 60 -5.98 11.16 -0.36
C PRO A 60 -5.95 9.63 -0.40
N ALA A 61 -5.29 9.03 0.58
CA ALA A 61 -5.19 7.57 0.64
C ALA A 61 -6.54 6.93 0.98
N VAL A 62 -6.85 5.82 0.33
CA VAL A 62 -7.98 4.93 0.67
C VAL A 62 -7.54 4.03 1.83
N PRO A 63 -8.10 4.22 3.05
CA PRO A 63 -7.61 3.54 4.25
C PRO A 63 -8.30 2.20 4.53
N TYR A 64 -9.25 1.79 3.71
CA TYR A 64 -10.00 0.54 3.88
C TYR A 64 -9.96 -0.28 2.59
N SER A 65 -9.66 -1.57 2.73
CA SER A 65 -9.61 -2.53 1.64
C SER A 65 -10.00 -3.93 2.11
N VAL A 66 -9.78 -4.95 1.28
CA VAL A 66 -10.09 -6.33 1.61
C VAL A 66 -8.99 -6.90 2.49
N SER A 67 -9.32 -7.22 3.74
CA SER A 67 -8.36 -7.61 4.78
C SER A 67 -8.95 -8.63 5.78
N GLY A 68 -9.94 -9.41 5.36
CA GLY A 68 -10.68 -10.33 6.24
C GLY A 68 -9.85 -11.46 6.84
N TYR A 69 -8.75 -11.83 6.20
CA TYR A 69 -7.85 -12.89 6.70
C TYR A 69 -7.16 -12.55 8.02
N ASN A 70 -7.15 -11.28 8.41
CA ASN A 70 -6.57 -10.83 9.68
C ASN A 70 -7.46 -11.09 10.91
N PHE A 71 -8.72 -11.49 10.71
CA PHE A 71 -9.57 -11.85 11.84
C PHE A 71 -9.01 -13.08 12.60
N PRO A 72 -9.15 -13.12 13.94
CA PRO A 72 -9.94 -12.26 14.81
C PRO A 72 -9.17 -11.10 15.46
N TYR A 73 -8.09 -10.65 14.89
CA TYR A 73 -7.40 -9.44 15.36
C TYR A 73 -8.15 -8.17 14.91
N PRO A 74 -8.05 -7.05 15.65
CA PRO A 74 -8.65 -5.79 15.27
C PRO A 74 -8.26 -5.39 13.84
N THR A 75 -9.25 -5.37 12.94
CA THR A 75 -9.08 -5.11 11.51
C THR A 75 -10.41 -4.60 10.98
N ILE A 76 -10.40 -3.65 10.06
CA ILE A 76 -11.58 -3.17 9.35
C ILE A 76 -11.43 -3.57 7.88
N THR A 77 -12.30 -4.46 7.43
CA THR A 77 -12.36 -4.94 6.05
C THR A 77 -13.62 -4.46 5.35
N ILE A 78 -13.55 -4.29 4.05
CA ILE A 78 -14.71 -4.07 3.18
C ILE A 78 -14.81 -5.21 2.17
N GLU A 79 -15.98 -5.36 1.56
CA GLU A 79 -16.19 -6.38 0.53
C GLU A 79 -15.47 -6.00 -0.78
N PRO A 80 -15.02 -7.00 -1.59
CA PRO A 80 -14.35 -6.75 -2.87
C PRO A 80 -15.14 -5.82 -3.80
N GLU A 81 -16.44 -6.03 -3.93
CA GLU A 81 -17.31 -5.23 -4.79
C GLU A 81 -17.41 -3.78 -4.31
N THR A 82 -17.38 -3.56 -2.99
CA THR A 82 -17.38 -2.22 -2.40
C THR A 82 -16.10 -1.50 -2.76
N LEU A 83 -14.94 -2.15 -2.64
CA LEU A 83 -13.64 -1.56 -3.02
C LEU A 83 -13.61 -1.19 -4.50
N ILE A 84 -14.00 -2.14 -5.38
CA ILE A 84 -14.00 -1.92 -6.84
C ILE A 84 -14.90 -0.73 -7.21
N ASN A 85 -16.11 -0.67 -6.67
CA ASN A 85 -17.06 0.41 -6.96
C ASN A 85 -16.56 1.76 -6.42
N TYR A 86 -16.00 1.79 -5.22
CA TYR A 86 -15.43 3.00 -4.62
C TYR A 86 -14.27 3.56 -5.46
N LEU A 87 -13.32 2.71 -5.85
CA LEU A 87 -12.23 3.11 -6.74
C LEU A 87 -12.73 3.58 -8.11
N LYS A 88 -13.77 2.94 -8.65
CA LYS A 88 -14.38 3.32 -9.91
C LYS A 88 -15.01 4.71 -9.85
N ASP A 89 -15.69 5.05 -8.76
CA ASP A 89 -16.31 6.36 -8.58
C ASP A 89 -15.26 7.47 -8.45
N ILE A 90 -14.15 7.22 -7.74
CA ILE A 90 -13.01 8.15 -7.70
C ILE A 90 -12.43 8.35 -9.11
N CYS A 91 -12.14 7.27 -9.84
CA CYS A 91 -11.59 7.34 -11.19
C CYS A 91 -12.54 8.05 -12.16
N ARG A 92 -13.86 7.85 -12.04
CA ARG A 92 -14.87 8.57 -12.84
C ARG A 92 -14.80 10.07 -12.61
N SER A 93 -14.65 10.49 -11.36
CA SER A 93 -14.49 11.90 -11.00
C SER A 93 -13.19 12.49 -11.57
N LEU A 94 -12.08 11.77 -11.46
CA LEU A 94 -10.80 12.18 -12.05
C LEU A 94 -10.88 12.30 -13.57
N LYS A 95 -11.52 11.34 -14.26
CA LYS A 95 -11.76 11.39 -15.71
C LYS A 95 -12.55 12.63 -16.11
N PHE A 96 -13.60 12.98 -15.36
CA PHE A 96 -14.41 14.18 -15.61
C PHE A 96 -13.55 15.45 -15.66
N PHE A 97 -12.53 15.54 -14.81
CA PHE A 97 -11.58 16.66 -14.78
C PHE A 97 -10.37 16.50 -15.71
N GLY A 98 -10.38 15.53 -16.64
CA GLY A 98 -9.39 15.39 -17.69
C GLY A 98 -8.22 14.46 -17.37
N VAL A 99 -8.24 13.74 -16.25
CA VAL A 99 -7.24 12.70 -15.97
C VAL A 99 -7.49 11.49 -16.87
N LYS A 100 -6.45 11.07 -17.59
CA LYS A 100 -6.48 9.95 -18.54
C LYS A 100 -5.66 8.75 -18.09
N LYS A 101 -4.73 8.97 -17.15
CA LYS A 101 -3.88 7.93 -16.57
C LYS A 101 -3.99 7.95 -15.04
N VAL A 102 -4.22 6.80 -14.45
CA VAL A 102 -4.28 6.64 -12.99
C VAL A 102 -3.31 5.54 -12.56
N PHE A 103 -2.53 5.81 -11.53
CA PHE A 103 -1.70 4.81 -10.87
C PHE A 103 -2.26 4.51 -9.49
N PHE A 104 -2.62 3.24 -9.23
CA PHE A 104 -2.91 2.77 -7.89
C PHE A 104 -1.59 2.45 -7.20
N PHE A 105 -1.30 3.11 -6.08
CA PHE A 105 -0.17 2.77 -5.22
C PHE A 105 -0.68 1.91 -4.07
N VAL A 106 -0.45 0.60 -4.18
CA VAL A 106 -1.03 -0.39 -3.30
C VAL A 106 -0.07 -0.72 -2.17
N GLY A 107 -0.46 -0.39 -0.94
CA GLY A 107 0.33 -0.67 0.26
C GLY A 107 -0.04 -1.96 0.97
N HIS A 108 -1.13 -2.60 0.56
CA HIS A 108 -1.69 -3.79 1.20
C HIS A 108 -1.62 -5.00 0.28
N GLY A 109 -1.02 -6.07 0.78
CA GLY A 109 -0.82 -7.33 0.05
C GLY A 109 -1.98 -8.33 0.17
N GLY A 110 -1.61 -9.62 0.20
CA GLY A 110 -2.54 -10.72 0.47
C GLY A 110 -3.73 -10.79 -0.48
N GLU A 111 -4.92 -11.04 0.08
CA GLU A 111 -6.18 -11.20 -0.67
C GLU A 111 -6.65 -9.92 -1.37
N ASN A 112 -6.09 -8.77 -1.00
CA ASN A 112 -6.40 -7.49 -1.63
C ASN A 112 -5.81 -7.38 -3.06
N VAL A 113 -4.66 -8.00 -3.33
CA VAL A 113 -3.97 -7.89 -4.63
C VAL A 113 -4.86 -8.31 -5.80
N PRO A 114 -5.47 -9.53 -5.83
CA PRO A 114 -6.33 -9.93 -6.94
C PRO A 114 -7.58 -9.05 -7.08
N VAL A 115 -8.08 -8.45 -5.99
CA VAL A 115 -9.21 -7.53 -6.03
C VAL A 115 -8.82 -6.22 -6.72
N VAL A 116 -7.65 -5.66 -6.37
CA VAL A 116 -7.13 -4.43 -6.99
C VAL A 116 -6.78 -4.66 -8.46
N ASP A 117 -6.18 -5.80 -8.82
CA ASP A 117 -5.89 -6.15 -10.22
C ASP A 117 -7.19 -6.31 -11.04
N THR A 118 -8.23 -6.87 -10.43
CA THR A 118 -9.58 -6.93 -11.05
C THR A 118 -10.18 -5.55 -11.22
N ALA A 119 -10.05 -4.68 -10.21
CA ALA A 119 -10.48 -3.28 -10.28
C ALA A 119 -9.74 -2.53 -11.39
N GLU A 120 -8.41 -2.69 -11.52
CA GLU A 120 -7.61 -2.13 -12.60
C GLU A 120 -8.23 -2.46 -13.96
N TYR A 121 -8.48 -3.74 -14.23
CA TYR A 121 -9.05 -4.18 -15.51
C TYR A 121 -10.46 -3.62 -15.76
N ILE A 122 -11.37 -3.76 -14.78
CA ILE A 122 -12.78 -3.32 -14.93
C ILE A 122 -12.84 -1.80 -15.14
N ILE A 123 -12.13 -1.03 -14.31
CA ILE A 123 -12.19 0.43 -14.33
C ILE A 123 -11.56 0.97 -15.62
N ALA A 124 -10.41 0.43 -16.03
CA ALA A 124 -9.75 0.84 -17.26
C ALA A 124 -10.65 0.63 -18.49
N ARG A 125 -11.31 -0.53 -18.58
CA ARG A 125 -12.26 -0.86 -19.63
C ARG A 125 -13.50 0.04 -19.61
N ASP A 126 -14.16 0.16 -18.46
CA ASP A 126 -15.47 0.83 -18.35
C ASP A 126 -15.35 2.35 -18.45
N LEU A 127 -14.23 2.90 -18.04
CA LEU A 127 -13.98 4.34 -18.09
C LEU A 127 -13.05 4.75 -19.27
N GLU A 128 -12.54 3.81 -20.05
CA GLU A 128 -11.59 4.08 -21.16
C GLU A 128 -10.41 4.96 -20.73
N ILE A 129 -9.83 4.67 -19.55
CA ILE A 129 -8.63 5.32 -19.02
C ILE A 129 -7.48 4.34 -18.95
N GLN A 130 -6.26 4.85 -18.98
CA GLN A 130 -5.08 4.03 -18.68
C GLN A 130 -4.95 3.91 -17.16
N LEU A 131 -4.94 2.69 -16.66
CA LEU A 131 -4.82 2.43 -15.23
C LEU A 131 -3.73 1.37 -15.00
N LYS A 132 -2.91 1.55 -13.96
CA LYS A 132 -1.86 0.61 -13.59
C LYS A 132 -1.66 0.57 -12.09
N SER A 133 -1.70 -0.62 -11.51
CA SER A 133 -1.34 -0.87 -10.12
C SER A 133 0.18 -0.92 -9.97
N ILE A 134 0.68 -0.25 -8.94
CA ILE A 134 2.07 -0.21 -8.51
C ILE A 134 2.12 -0.77 -7.10
N TYR A 135 2.88 -1.82 -6.94
CA TYR A 135 3.15 -2.50 -5.67
C TYR A 135 4.57 -2.11 -5.23
N PRO A 136 4.77 -1.13 -4.34
CA PRO A 136 6.11 -0.60 -4.06
C PRO A 136 7.12 -1.65 -3.61
N TRP A 137 6.69 -2.69 -2.91
CA TRP A 137 7.56 -3.79 -2.49
C TRP A 137 8.20 -4.57 -3.66
N THR A 138 7.61 -4.54 -4.86
CA THR A 138 8.20 -5.17 -6.05
C THR A 138 9.36 -4.37 -6.65
N PHE A 139 9.59 -3.16 -6.12
CA PHE A 139 10.70 -2.28 -6.50
C PHE A 139 11.81 -2.20 -5.45
N LEU A 140 11.77 -3.02 -4.42
CA LEU A 140 12.82 -3.12 -3.41
C LEU A 140 14.12 -3.65 -4.03
N PRO A 141 15.29 -3.44 -3.39
CA PRO A 141 16.50 -4.14 -3.77
C PRO A 141 16.25 -5.65 -3.86
N LYS A 142 16.86 -6.33 -4.83
CA LYS A 142 16.60 -7.75 -5.13
C LYS A 142 16.68 -8.63 -3.89
N GLU A 143 17.70 -8.45 -3.08
CA GLU A 143 17.93 -9.22 -1.84
C GLU A 143 16.79 -9.01 -0.81
N GLU A 144 16.27 -7.78 -0.73
CA GLU A 144 15.15 -7.45 0.15
C GLU A 144 13.83 -8.03 -0.36
N TYR A 145 13.59 -7.95 -1.68
CA TYR A 145 12.41 -8.55 -2.30
C TYR A 145 12.40 -10.08 -2.14
N GLU A 146 13.53 -10.74 -2.39
CA GLU A 146 13.66 -12.20 -2.22
C GLU A 146 13.43 -12.62 -0.76
N SER A 147 13.89 -11.81 0.20
CA SER A 147 13.69 -12.09 1.63
C SER A 147 12.23 -12.00 2.08
N MET A 148 11.35 -11.36 1.30
CA MET A 148 9.92 -11.28 1.61
C MET A 148 9.24 -12.66 1.56
N ASN A 149 9.84 -13.69 0.96
CA ASN A 149 9.36 -15.07 1.06
C ASN A 149 9.34 -15.60 2.51
N GLU A 150 10.03 -14.93 3.42
CA GLU A 150 10.08 -15.25 4.85
C GLU A 150 9.61 -14.08 5.74
N ASP A 151 9.05 -13.02 5.14
CA ASP A 151 8.72 -11.78 5.84
C ASP A 151 7.40 -11.19 5.31
N TRP A 152 6.31 -11.90 5.54
CA TRP A 152 5.02 -11.68 4.89
C TRP A 152 4.19 -10.53 5.47
N HIS A 153 4.24 -10.33 6.79
CA HIS A 153 3.33 -9.39 7.45
C HIS A 153 3.85 -8.98 8.83
N ALA A 154 3.84 -7.68 9.10
CA ALA A 154 4.35 -7.08 10.33
C ALA A 154 5.80 -7.51 10.68
N GLY A 155 6.57 -7.89 9.68
CA GLY A 155 7.92 -8.42 9.83
C GLY A 155 9.00 -7.35 9.76
N ARG A 156 10.18 -7.75 9.28
CA ARG A 156 11.37 -6.89 9.22
C ARG A 156 11.17 -5.69 8.29
N THR A 157 10.66 -5.93 7.08
CA THR A 157 10.58 -4.91 6.04
C THR A 157 9.61 -3.80 6.44
N GLU A 158 8.38 -4.14 6.80
CA GLU A 158 7.37 -3.16 7.22
C GLU A 158 7.78 -2.44 8.51
N THR A 159 8.34 -3.17 9.48
CA THR A 159 8.84 -2.57 10.72
C THR A 159 9.97 -1.58 10.44
N ALA A 160 10.91 -1.92 9.55
CA ALA A 160 12.02 -1.04 9.18
C ALA A 160 11.51 0.24 8.49
N GLU A 161 10.58 0.12 7.54
CA GLU A 161 10.03 1.29 6.87
C GLU A 161 9.19 2.15 7.82
N MET A 162 8.42 1.56 8.73
CA MET A 162 7.69 2.32 9.76
C MET A 162 8.63 3.02 10.74
N LEU A 163 9.77 2.42 11.10
CA LEU A 163 10.82 3.09 11.89
C LEU A 163 11.39 4.31 11.15
N TYR A 164 11.44 4.28 9.83
CA TYR A 164 11.90 5.42 9.03
C TYR A 164 10.80 6.48 8.85
N LEU A 165 9.60 6.06 8.48
CA LEU A 165 8.52 6.96 8.05
C LEU A 165 7.70 7.53 9.23
N LYS A 166 7.44 6.72 10.27
CA LYS A 166 6.53 7.03 11.39
C LYS A 166 7.05 6.46 12.72
N GLU A 167 8.31 6.69 13.05
CA GLU A 167 8.98 6.12 14.23
C GLU A 167 8.21 6.28 15.54
N ASN A 168 7.55 7.43 15.70
CA ASN A 168 6.74 7.72 16.89
C ASN A 168 5.52 6.81 17.08
N LEU A 169 5.08 6.13 16.03
CA LEU A 169 3.96 5.17 16.06
C LEU A 169 4.43 3.74 16.36
N VAL A 170 5.73 3.46 16.25
CA VAL A 170 6.28 2.11 16.51
C VAL A 170 6.51 1.90 18.01
N LYS A 171 5.93 0.84 18.56
CA LYS A 171 6.13 0.43 19.96
C LYS A 171 7.38 -0.44 20.08
N LYS A 172 8.56 0.19 20.08
CA LYS A 172 9.89 -0.49 20.05
C LYS A 172 10.03 -1.57 21.14
N SER A 173 9.48 -1.35 22.34
CA SER A 173 9.51 -2.33 23.44
C SER A 173 8.69 -3.61 23.16
N LYS A 174 7.84 -3.59 22.13
CA LYS A 174 7.03 -4.73 21.70
C LYS A 174 7.62 -5.48 20.50
N ILE A 175 8.69 -4.98 19.92
CA ILE A 175 9.44 -5.70 18.87
C ILE A 175 10.12 -6.90 19.51
N LYS A 176 9.78 -8.10 19.04
CA LYS A 176 10.33 -9.35 19.55
C LYS A 176 10.71 -10.26 18.39
N LYS A 177 11.75 -11.06 18.59
CA LYS A 177 12.07 -12.13 17.65
C LYS A 177 10.86 -13.04 17.46
N SER A 178 10.54 -13.31 16.23
CA SER A 178 9.46 -14.23 15.85
C SER A 178 10.01 -15.29 14.90
N ASN A 179 9.41 -16.48 14.95
CA ASN A 179 9.72 -17.51 13.97
C ASN A 179 8.94 -17.24 12.70
N VAL A 180 9.62 -17.34 11.57
CA VAL A 180 8.98 -17.24 10.26
C VAL A 180 8.03 -18.42 10.07
N PRO A 181 6.75 -18.20 9.83
CA PRO A 181 5.82 -19.30 9.59
C PRO A 181 6.07 -19.90 8.20
N LYS A 182 5.77 -21.20 8.05
CA LYS A 182 5.66 -21.78 6.70
C LYS A 182 4.53 -21.09 5.95
N PRO A 183 4.67 -20.89 4.62
CA PRO A 183 3.57 -20.41 3.79
C PRO A 183 2.32 -21.26 4.01
N MET A 184 1.16 -20.62 4.09
CA MET A 184 -0.11 -21.36 4.14
C MET A 184 -0.39 -21.97 2.76
N GLU A 185 -0.62 -23.29 2.71
CA GLU A 185 -0.86 -24.01 1.46
C GLU A 185 -2.23 -23.70 0.84
N PHE A 186 -3.17 -23.19 1.63
CA PHE A 186 -4.54 -22.93 1.21
C PHE A 186 -5.05 -21.57 1.70
N SER A 187 -5.86 -20.90 0.89
CA SER A 187 -6.65 -19.76 1.30
C SER A 187 -7.60 -20.18 2.41
N GLN A 188 -7.39 -19.65 3.61
CA GLN A 188 -8.26 -19.93 4.75
C GLN A 188 -9.33 -18.85 4.85
N SER A 189 -10.59 -19.27 4.95
CA SER A 189 -11.68 -18.38 5.29
C SER A 189 -11.42 -17.72 6.65
N TYR A 190 -11.49 -16.41 6.72
CA TYR A 190 -11.32 -15.61 7.94
C TYR A 190 -12.21 -16.07 9.12
N ARG A 191 -13.32 -16.77 8.85
CA ARG A 191 -14.24 -17.30 9.88
C ARG A 191 -13.63 -18.36 10.78
N LEU A 192 -12.50 -18.96 10.39
CA LEU A 192 -11.91 -20.11 11.11
C LEU A 192 -10.59 -19.78 11.83
N GLN A 193 -10.08 -18.55 11.70
CA GLN A 193 -8.80 -18.21 12.29
C GLN A 193 -8.92 -18.01 13.82
N LYS A 194 -8.11 -18.73 14.56
CA LYS A 194 -7.89 -18.50 16.00
C LYS A 194 -6.66 -17.61 16.17
N ARG A 195 -6.68 -16.74 17.17
CA ARG A 195 -5.47 -16.00 17.57
C ARG A 195 -4.35 -17.00 17.84
N ASP A 196 -3.27 -16.86 17.10
CA ASP A 196 -2.11 -17.73 17.22
C ASP A 196 -1.07 -17.14 18.20
N LYS A 197 -0.03 -17.93 18.50
CA LYS A 197 1.06 -17.52 19.41
C LYS A 197 1.98 -16.45 18.78
N ARG A 198 1.85 -16.16 17.49
CA ARG A 198 2.66 -15.18 16.76
C ARG A 198 2.16 -13.75 16.92
N ASN A 199 1.00 -13.56 17.55
CA ASN A 199 0.35 -12.27 17.75
C ASN A 199 0.15 -11.48 16.45
N GLY A 200 -0.18 -12.18 15.35
CA GLY A 200 -0.41 -11.55 14.04
C GLY A 200 0.85 -11.17 13.27
N VAL A 201 2.05 -11.57 13.69
CA VAL A 201 3.31 -11.33 12.99
C VAL A 201 3.68 -12.53 12.12
N LEU A 202 3.94 -12.31 10.83
CA LEU A 202 4.37 -13.33 9.87
C LEU A 202 5.74 -12.96 9.30
N GLY A 203 6.76 -12.91 10.15
CA GLY A 203 8.13 -12.50 9.84
C GLY A 203 8.95 -12.33 11.12
N ASP A 204 10.14 -11.73 11.01
CA ASP A 204 10.98 -11.42 12.17
C ASP A 204 11.29 -9.92 12.30
N PRO A 205 10.45 -9.15 13.00
CA PRO A 205 10.63 -7.71 13.15
C PRO A 205 11.86 -7.32 13.99
N SER A 206 12.47 -8.27 14.73
CA SER A 206 13.64 -7.96 15.57
C SER A 206 14.89 -7.55 14.79
N LYS A 207 14.90 -7.84 13.49
CA LYS A 207 15.98 -7.48 12.57
C LYS A 207 15.76 -6.14 11.85
N ALA A 208 14.67 -5.45 12.14
CA ALA A 208 14.33 -4.18 11.52
C ALA A 208 15.20 -3.04 12.06
N THR A 209 15.71 -2.20 11.17
CA THR A 209 16.39 -0.95 11.54
C THR A 209 15.85 0.22 10.72
N LYS A 210 15.98 1.43 11.26
CA LYS A 210 15.56 2.65 10.56
C LYS A 210 16.37 2.89 9.29
N GLU A 211 17.64 2.53 9.32
CA GLU A 211 18.58 2.65 8.19
C GLU A 211 18.15 1.72 7.03
N LEU A 212 17.75 0.48 7.36
CA LEU A 212 17.21 -0.45 6.38
C LEU A 212 15.94 0.10 5.75
N GLY A 213 15.00 0.60 6.56
CA GLY A 213 13.77 1.21 6.08
C GLY A 213 14.02 2.39 5.16
N LYS A 214 14.95 3.28 5.51
CA LYS A 214 15.37 4.40 4.65
C LYS A 214 15.95 3.92 3.33
N LYS A 215 16.89 2.95 3.36
CA LYS A 215 17.50 2.37 2.17
C LYS A 215 16.45 1.81 1.23
N ASN A 216 15.55 1.00 1.74
CA ASN A 216 14.49 0.35 0.97
C ASN A 216 13.55 1.36 0.33
N PHE A 217 13.02 2.28 1.13
CA PHE A 217 12.09 3.31 0.68
C PHE A 217 12.70 4.20 -0.41
N GLU A 218 13.88 4.76 -0.18
CA GLU A 218 14.50 5.69 -1.15
C GLU A 218 14.89 4.96 -2.45
N PHE A 219 15.36 3.71 -2.37
CA PHE A 219 15.66 2.90 -3.53
C PHE A 219 14.40 2.63 -4.36
N ALA A 220 13.33 2.10 -3.73
CA ALA A 220 12.09 1.79 -4.42
C ALA A 220 11.42 3.04 -5.03
N VAL A 221 11.42 4.17 -4.31
CA VAL A 221 10.96 5.46 -4.88
C VAL A 221 11.74 5.82 -6.14
N GLY A 222 13.07 5.66 -6.13
CA GLY A 222 13.92 5.90 -7.30
C GLY A 222 13.53 5.06 -8.50
N GLU A 223 13.37 3.76 -8.30
CA GLU A 223 13.00 2.81 -9.36
C GLU A 223 11.56 3.04 -9.88
N ILE A 224 10.60 3.32 -8.99
CA ILE A 224 9.24 3.67 -9.38
C ILE A 224 9.22 4.93 -10.23
N VAL A 225 9.96 5.98 -9.83
CA VAL A 225 10.05 7.24 -10.62
C VAL A 225 10.64 6.98 -12.00
N LYS A 226 11.70 6.16 -12.12
CA LYS A 226 12.26 5.77 -13.42
C LYS A 226 11.20 5.07 -14.29
N LYS A 227 10.50 4.09 -13.71
CA LYS A 227 9.43 3.35 -14.41
C LYS A 227 8.30 4.25 -14.83
N LEU A 228 7.78 5.10 -13.97
CA LEU A 228 6.64 5.96 -14.32
C LEU A 228 6.99 7.03 -15.36
N LYS A 229 8.22 7.54 -15.41
CA LYS A 229 8.67 8.46 -16.48
C LYS A 229 8.54 7.86 -17.87
N THR A 230 8.55 6.54 -18.01
CA THR A 230 8.35 5.88 -19.32
C THR A 230 6.88 5.67 -19.67
N LEU A 231 5.97 5.92 -18.73
CA LEU A 231 4.53 5.65 -18.86
C LEU A 231 3.67 6.93 -18.92
N ILE A 232 4.22 8.09 -18.51
CA ILE A 232 3.51 9.39 -18.46
C ILE A 232 3.84 10.29 -19.64
#